data_baa4c66807357dcc6d97f89945fca5ef
#
_entry.id   baa4c66807357dcc6d97f89945fca5ef
#
_cell.length_a   1.000
_cell.length_b   1.000
_cell.length_c   1.000
_cell.angle_alpha   90.00
_cell.angle_beta   90.00
_cell.angle_gamma   90.00
#
_symmetry.space_group_name_H-M   'P 1'
#
loop_
_entity.id
_entity.type
_entity.pdbx_description
1 polymer ?
#
loop_
_entity_poly.entity_id
_entity_poly.type
_entity_poly.pdbx_seq_one_letter_code
_entity_poly.pdbx_strand_id
1 'polypeptide(L)'
;MTMQGVMGSIDNQYVSQVRSMAQQATDAAYAFYHRPQYDYPDQGAYLDYGRKDIYQHNYAGWLGTMGYQGALVLEDIESEDYNTYLPYIPSEADAYFLSRERGGIDQYDFNISFNINDRFYFGVTLGAYDVDYNKYSLYNEMYAYKWEGDGQIYEEGYSLESFNRIHGSGFDFKFGAIFRPIEDSPLRIGLAVHTPTYYKLTYTTGALLTSDLFLPNEAGDETLTRTTVDTYSALGGRDMDRDFKLQTPWVFNASLGYTVGNNLALGAEYEYEDYSSMKFKYPEGDEMAWETGEADSV
;
A
#
# COMPACT_ATOMS: atom_id res chain seq x y z
N MET A 1 2.85 4.54 -3.38
CA MET A 1 2.62 5.89 -2.83
C MET A 1 2.60 5.77 -1.31
N THR A 2 3.72 5.95 -0.68
CA THR A 2 3.88 5.87 0.78
C THR A 2 3.38 7.17 1.37
N MET A 3 2.18 7.17 1.97
CA MET A 3 1.78 8.25 2.86
C MET A 3 2.59 8.12 4.14
N GLN A 4 3.60 8.95 4.32
CA GLN A 4 4.20 9.13 5.64
C GLN A 4 3.16 9.79 6.54
N GLY A 5 2.73 9.06 7.57
CA GLY A 5 1.81 9.57 8.56
C GLY A 5 2.43 10.72 9.35
N VAL A 6 1.84 11.88 9.26
CA VAL A 6 2.12 12.99 10.17
C VAL A 6 1.14 12.86 11.34
N MET A 7 1.61 12.35 12.47
CA MET A 7 0.90 12.51 13.74
C MET A 7 1.13 13.92 14.26
N GLY A 8 0.12 14.76 14.22
CA GLY A 8 0.10 16.10 14.79
C GLY A 8 -1.18 16.80 14.35
N SER A 9 -1.73 17.66 15.20
CA SER A 9 -2.72 18.64 14.75
C SER A 9 -2.07 19.42 13.63
N ILE A 10 -2.59 19.28 12.42
CA ILE A 10 -2.08 19.99 11.25
C ILE A 10 -2.48 21.45 11.46
N ASP A 11 -1.50 22.29 11.76
CA ASP A 11 -1.69 23.73 11.79
C ASP A 11 -2.17 24.19 10.41
N ASN A 12 -3.14 25.07 10.33
CA ASN A 12 -3.83 25.51 9.10
C ASN A 12 -2.89 25.89 7.93
N GLN A 13 -1.61 26.16 8.20
CA GLN A 13 -0.59 26.40 7.17
C GLN A 13 -0.18 25.14 6.37
N TYR A 14 -0.41 23.95 6.92
CA TYR A 14 -0.07 22.69 6.22
C TYR A 14 -1.24 22.15 5.38
N VAL A 15 -2.46 22.50 5.68
CA VAL A 15 -3.66 22.09 4.92
C VAL A 15 -3.61 22.59 3.47
N SER A 16 -2.98 23.73 3.23
CA SER A 16 -2.78 24.28 1.87
C SER A 16 -1.81 23.46 1.00
N GLN A 17 -1.04 22.54 1.58
CA GLN A 17 -0.08 21.69 0.86
C GLN A 17 -0.55 20.22 0.74
N VAL A 18 -1.49 19.80 1.59
CA VAL A 18 -2.09 18.47 1.50
C VAL A 18 -3.38 18.60 0.70
N ARG A 19 -3.38 18.10 -0.53
CA ARG A 19 -4.60 18.06 -1.33
C ARG A 19 -5.67 17.26 -0.60
N SER A 20 -6.87 17.84 -0.49
CA SER A 20 -8.07 17.15 -0.03
C SER A 20 -8.23 15.80 -0.71
N MET A 21 -8.79 14.81 -0.03
CA MET A 21 -9.12 13.52 -0.63
C MET A 21 -10.16 13.69 -1.73
N ALA A 22 -11.07 14.66 -1.62
CA ALA A 22 -11.99 15.02 -2.69
C ALA A 22 -11.24 15.49 -3.95
N GLN A 23 -10.21 16.34 -3.79
CA GLN A 23 -9.35 16.77 -4.91
C GLN A 23 -8.59 15.59 -5.51
N GLN A 24 -8.04 14.70 -4.68
CA GLN A 24 -7.34 13.52 -5.17
C GLN A 24 -8.27 12.55 -5.91
N ALA A 25 -9.52 12.40 -5.45
CA ALA A 25 -10.53 11.60 -6.12
C ALA A 25 -10.90 12.20 -7.49
N THR A 26 -11.03 13.53 -7.55
CA THR A 26 -11.29 14.27 -8.79
C THR A 26 -10.14 14.15 -9.77
N ASP A 27 -8.89 14.33 -9.30
CA ASP A 27 -7.70 14.16 -10.13
C ASP A 27 -7.60 12.72 -10.69
N ALA A 28 -7.97 11.71 -9.91
CA ALA A 28 -7.98 10.32 -10.34
C ALA A 28 -9.05 10.06 -11.41
N ALA A 29 -10.24 10.61 -11.26
CA ALA A 29 -11.31 10.54 -12.24
C ALA A 29 -10.88 11.23 -13.55
N TYR A 30 -10.39 12.47 -13.46
CA TYR A 30 -9.91 13.23 -14.59
C TYR A 30 -8.79 12.53 -15.36
N ALA A 31 -7.77 12.02 -14.65
CA ALA A 31 -6.63 11.31 -15.24
C ALA A 31 -7.05 10.06 -16.02
N PHE A 32 -8.14 9.42 -15.64
CA PHE A 32 -8.69 8.28 -16.37
C PHE A 32 -9.28 8.70 -17.71
N TYR A 33 -10.13 9.71 -17.73
CA TYR A 33 -10.83 10.15 -18.94
C TYR A 33 -9.92 10.81 -19.98
N HIS A 34 -8.82 11.40 -19.56
CA HIS A 34 -7.89 12.10 -20.44
C HIS A 34 -6.67 11.27 -20.86
N ARG A 35 -6.71 9.94 -20.70
CA ARG A 35 -5.64 9.07 -21.23
C ARG A 35 -5.75 8.96 -22.77
N PRO A 36 -4.71 9.35 -23.54
CA PRO A 36 -4.78 9.41 -25.01
C PRO A 36 -5.05 8.06 -25.71
N GLN A 37 -4.85 6.96 -25.02
CA GLN A 37 -5.02 5.60 -25.56
C GLN A 37 -6.43 5.04 -25.45
N TYR A 38 -7.33 5.73 -24.76
CA TYR A 38 -8.72 5.31 -24.55
C TYR A 38 -9.66 6.41 -25.04
N ASP A 39 -9.85 6.47 -26.35
CA ASP A 39 -10.84 7.35 -26.99
C ASP A 39 -12.23 6.67 -26.93
N TYR A 40 -12.87 6.76 -25.76
CA TYR A 40 -14.22 6.22 -25.56
C TYR A 40 -15.17 7.37 -25.31
N PRO A 41 -15.97 7.76 -26.32
CA PRO A 41 -16.87 8.92 -26.24
C PRO A 41 -18.08 8.74 -25.29
N ASP A 42 -18.33 7.53 -24.78
CA ASP A 42 -19.53 7.22 -23.96
C ASP A 42 -19.22 7.02 -22.46
N GLN A 43 -18.14 7.59 -21.93
CA GLN A 43 -17.61 7.16 -20.65
C GLN A 43 -18.05 7.95 -19.42
N GLY A 44 -18.95 8.91 -19.53
CA GLY A 44 -19.67 9.47 -18.38
C GLY A 44 -20.33 8.41 -17.50
N ALA A 45 -20.55 7.22 -18.06
CA ALA A 45 -21.15 6.08 -17.38
C ALA A 45 -20.19 5.27 -16.47
N TYR A 46 -18.90 5.54 -16.43
CA TYR A 46 -17.94 4.71 -15.66
C TYR A 46 -17.93 5.01 -14.17
N LEU A 47 -18.27 6.20 -13.77
CA LEU A 47 -18.48 6.54 -12.37
C LEU A 47 -19.93 6.31 -11.91
N ASP A 48 -20.83 5.98 -12.86
CA ASP A 48 -22.25 5.82 -12.61
C ASP A 48 -22.55 4.61 -11.71
N TYR A 49 -23.46 4.82 -10.78
CA TYR A 49 -23.93 3.90 -9.75
C TYR A 49 -24.46 2.55 -10.27
N GLY A 50 -24.80 2.46 -11.55
CA GLY A 50 -25.39 1.28 -12.16
C GLY A 50 -24.40 0.13 -12.40
N ARG A 51 -23.08 0.37 -12.35
CA ARG A 51 -22.06 -0.64 -12.66
C ARG A 51 -21.43 -1.22 -11.41
N LYS A 52 -21.91 -2.39 -11.01
CA LYS A 52 -21.34 -3.15 -9.88
C LYS A 52 -19.91 -3.63 -10.12
N ASP A 53 -19.45 -3.65 -11.37
CA ASP A 53 -18.11 -4.09 -11.77
C ASP A 53 -17.04 -2.97 -11.76
N ILE A 54 -17.46 -1.71 -11.50
CA ILE A 54 -16.57 -0.55 -11.53
C ILE A 54 -15.38 -0.68 -10.55
N TYR A 55 -15.57 -1.36 -9.42
CA TYR A 55 -14.50 -1.63 -8.46
C TYR A 55 -13.58 -2.78 -8.87
N GLN A 56 -14.03 -3.67 -9.77
CA GLN A 56 -13.24 -4.78 -10.30
C GLN A 56 -12.44 -4.37 -11.53
N HIS A 57 -12.99 -3.50 -12.36
CA HIS A 57 -12.35 -2.97 -13.57
C HIS A 57 -11.91 -1.51 -13.35
N ASN A 58 -11.10 -1.32 -12.33
CA ASN A 58 -10.83 -0.03 -11.73
C ASN A 58 -9.78 0.77 -12.48
N TYR A 59 -10.17 1.35 -13.60
CA TYR A 59 -9.31 2.28 -14.34
C TYR A 59 -9.32 3.70 -13.74
N ALA A 60 -10.41 4.11 -13.09
CA ALA A 60 -10.51 5.43 -12.44
C ALA A 60 -9.94 5.43 -11.00
N GLY A 61 -9.64 4.25 -10.47
CA GLY A 61 -9.30 4.09 -9.07
C GLY A 61 -10.54 4.06 -8.17
N TRP A 62 -10.56 3.17 -7.17
CA TRP A 62 -11.68 3.06 -6.24
C TRP A 62 -11.95 4.38 -5.49
N LEU A 63 -10.91 5.22 -5.26
CA LEU A 63 -11.05 6.53 -4.64
C LEU A 63 -11.89 7.50 -5.49
N GLY A 64 -11.63 7.57 -6.80
CA GLY A 64 -12.41 8.39 -7.74
C GLY A 64 -13.87 7.94 -7.81
N THR A 65 -14.08 6.63 -7.89
CA THR A 65 -15.42 6.03 -7.93
C THR A 65 -16.21 6.29 -6.65
N MET A 66 -15.59 6.03 -5.48
CA MET A 66 -16.23 6.30 -4.19
C MET A 66 -16.50 7.79 -3.99
N GLY A 67 -15.54 8.64 -4.38
CA GLY A 67 -15.70 10.10 -4.31
C GLY A 67 -16.90 10.59 -5.10
N TYR A 68 -17.08 10.09 -6.33
CA TYR A 68 -18.26 10.42 -7.16
C TYR A 68 -19.56 9.91 -6.51
N GLN A 69 -19.59 8.65 -6.11
CA GLN A 69 -20.77 8.06 -5.46
C GLN A 69 -21.10 8.70 -4.10
N GLY A 70 -20.10 9.22 -3.40
CA GLY A 70 -20.24 9.94 -2.14
C GLY A 70 -20.42 11.44 -2.28
N ALA A 71 -20.66 11.93 -3.51
CA ALA A 71 -20.84 13.35 -3.85
C ALA A 71 -19.65 14.26 -3.49
N LEU A 72 -18.44 13.69 -3.37
CA LEU A 72 -17.18 14.47 -3.21
C LEU A 72 -16.61 14.91 -4.57
N VAL A 73 -17.02 14.26 -5.64
CA VAL A 73 -16.67 14.56 -7.02
C VAL A 73 -17.94 14.84 -7.78
N LEU A 74 -18.07 16.05 -8.29
CA LEU A 74 -19.24 16.53 -9.02
C LEU A 74 -18.94 16.63 -10.50
N GLU A 75 -19.94 16.44 -11.34
CA GLU A 75 -19.82 16.73 -12.76
C GLU A 75 -19.81 18.24 -13.00
N ASP A 76 -18.88 18.70 -13.82
CA ASP A 76 -18.85 20.10 -14.27
C ASP A 76 -19.82 20.27 -15.47
N ILE A 77 -21.07 20.56 -15.16
CA ILE A 77 -22.12 20.76 -16.16
C ILE A 77 -21.97 22.05 -16.99
N GLU A 78 -21.08 22.97 -16.57
CA GLU A 78 -20.80 24.22 -17.29
C GLU A 78 -19.64 24.07 -18.27
N SER A 79 -18.88 22.98 -18.20
CA SER A 79 -17.78 22.71 -19.12
C SER A 79 -18.30 22.29 -20.51
N GLU A 80 -17.71 22.86 -21.56
CA GLU A 80 -17.96 22.41 -22.94
C GLU A 80 -17.29 21.05 -23.22
N ASP A 81 -16.33 20.64 -22.38
CA ASP A 81 -15.66 19.34 -22.47
C ASP A 81 -16.43 18.27 -21.70
N TYR A 82 -16.77 17.19 -22.36
CA TYR A 82 -17.40 16.02 -21.73
C TYR A 82 -16.47 15.42 -20.66
N ASN A 83 -17.06 14.95 -19.55
CA ASN A 83 -16.36 14.27 -18.45
C ASN A 83 -15.39 15.14 -17.66
N THR A 84 -15.74 16.39 -17.44
CA THR A 84 -15.01 17.27 -16.53
C THR A 84 -15.63 17.16 -15.13
N TYR A 85 -14.77 17.09 -14.10
CA TYR A 85 -15.18 16.91 -12.72
C TYR A 85 -14.61 18.00 -11.83
N LEU A 86 -15.38 18.41 -10.84
CA LEU A 86 -15.01 19.36 -9.81
C LEU A 86 -15.05 18.69 -8.44
N PRO A 87 -14.08 18.98 -7.56
CA PRO A 87 -14.15 18.50 -6.18
C PRO A 87 -15.21 19.30 -5.41
N TYR A 88 -15.97 18.62 -4.57
CA TYR A 88 -16.78 19.30 -3.56
C TYR A 88 -15.83 19.82 -2.47
N ILE A 89 -15.47 21.08 -2.55
CA ILE A 89 -14.59 21.75 -1.59
C ILE A 89 -15.21 23.11 -1.23
N PRO A 90 -15.87 23.23 -0.08
CA PRO A 90 -16.15 24.54 0.51
C PRO A 90 -14.82 25.17 0.97
N SER A 91 -14.80 26.46 1.17
CA SER A 91 -13.62 27.31 1.21
C SER A 91 -12.62 27.05 2.32
N GLU A 92 -12.97 26.37 3.40
CA GLU A 92 -12.10 26.07 4.54
C GLU A 92 -12.46 24.70 5.12
N ALA A 93 -11.45 23.85 5.35
CA ALA A 93 -11.62 22.52 5.89
C ALA A 93 -10.69 22.25 7.08
N ASP A 94 -11.23 21.60 8.10
CA ASP A 94 -10.43 20.95 9.14
C ASP A 94 -10.24 19.49 8.79
N ALA A 95 -8.98 19.03 8.67
CA ALA A 95 -8.65 17.66 8.31
C ALA A 95 -8.06 16.88 9.49
N TYR A 96 -8.50 15.65 9.66
CA TYR A 96 -7.96 14.71 10.64
C TYR A 96 -7.56 13.40 9.98
N PHE A 97 -6.38 12.89 10.32
CA PHE A 97 -5.88 11.61 9.83
C PHE A 97 -5.41 10.73 10.99
N LEU A 98 -5.90 9.49 11.02
CA LEU A 98 -5.47 8.44 11.92
C LEU A 98 -5.01 7.23 11.10
N SER A 99 -3.82 6.70 11.41
CA SER A 99 -3.35 5.42 10.87
C SER A 99 -2.95 4.49 12.02
N ARG A 100 -3.35 3.22 11.89
CA ARG A 100 -2.96 2.15 12.81
C ARG A 100 -2.45 0.98 12.00
N GLU A 101 -1.25 0.53 12.32
CA GLU A 101 -0.60 -0.60 11.68
C GLU A 101 -0.28 -1.65 12.73
N ARG A 102 -0.50 -2.92 12.39
CA ARG A 102 -0.21 -4.08 13.24
C ARG A 102 0.21 -5.24 12.39
N GLY A 103 1.10 -6.05 12.93
CA GLY A 103 1.54 -7.29 12.31
C GLY A 103 3.05 -7.35 12.15
N GLY A 104 3.48 -8.32 11.38
CA GLY A 104 4.89 -8.59 11.16
C GLY A 104 5.10 -9.79 10.27
N ILE A 105 6.33 -10.23 10.23
CA ILE A 105 6.75 -11.45 9.59
C ILE A 105 7.38 -12.33 10.66
N ASP A 106 6.76 -13.48 10.94
CA ASP A 106 7.31 -14.50 11.81
C ASP A 106 8.17 -15.45 10.98
N GLN A 107 9.42 -15.68 11.45
CA GLN A 107 10.37 -16.56 10.77
C GLN A 107 10.68 -17.77 11.66
N TYR A 108 10.62 -18.95 11.07
CA TYR A 108 10.94 -20.23 11.69
C TYR A 108 12.09 -20.88 10.92
N ASP A 109 13.26 -20.99 11.56
CA ASP A 109 14.46 -21.56 10.96
C ASP A 109 14.76 -22.97 11.49
N PHE A 110 14.85 -23.92 10.57
CA PHE A 110 15.28 -25.29 10.85
C PHE A 110 16.72 -25.48 10.33
N ASN A 111 17.65 -25.60 11.25
CA ASN A 111 19.08 -25.68 10.92
C ASN A 111 19.66 -27.06 11.21
N ILE A 112 20.48 -27.55 10.26
CA ILE A 112 21.35 -28.71 10.46
C ILE A 112 22.76 -28.28 10.14
N SER A 113 23.71 -28.60 11.05
CA SER A 113 25.10 -28.24 10.90
C SER A 113 26.02 -29.44 11.11
N PHE A 114 27.15 -29.41 10.41
CA PHE A 114 28.16 -30.45 10.43
C PHE A 114 29.55 -29.83 10.70
N ASN A 115 30.35 -30.54 11.47
CA ASN A 115 31.73 -30.20 11.70
C ASN A 115 32.62 -31.37 11.21
N ILE A 116 33.62 -31.08 10.36
CA ILE A 116 34.54 -32.03 9.85
C ILE A 116 35.94 -31.64 10.29
N ASN A 117 36.52 -32.45 11.18
CA ASN A 117 37.90 -32.33 11.70
C ASN A 117 38.22 -30.95 12.30
N ASP A 118 37.24 -30.26 12.87
CA ASP A 118 37.40 -28.91 13.43
C ASP A 118 37.98 -27.87 12.45
N ARG A 119 37.95 -28.17 11.16
CA ARG A 119 38.46 -27.30 10.08
C ARG A 119 37.37 -26.81 9.16
N PHE A 120 36.35 -27.65 8.89
CA PHE A 120 35.25 -27.34 8.00
C PHE A 120 33.95 -27.47 8.76
N TYR A 121 33.17 -26.39 8.76
CA TYR A 121 31.85 -26.35 9.34
C TYR A 121 30.87 -25.99 8.24
N PHE A 122 29.80 -26.73 8.13
CA PHE A 122 28.73 -26.50 7.15
C PHE A 122 27.38 -26.41 7.86
N GLY A 123 26.56 -25.51 7.40
CA GLY A 123 25.20 -25.38 7.87
C GLY A 123 24.24 -25.24 6.71
N VAL A 124 23.08 -25.87 6.85
CA VAL A 124 21.94 -25.69 5.94
C VAL A 124 20.74 -25.30 6.79
N THR A 125 20.05 -24.26 6.41
CA THR A 125 18.85 -23.80 7.07
C THR A 125 17.70 -23.77 6.08
N LEU A 126 16.55 -24.29 6.48
CA LEU A 126 15.26 -24.08 5.84
C LEU A 126 14.53 -23.00 6.65
N GLY A 127 14.27 -21.87 6.04
CA GLY A 127 13.44 -20.81 6.59
C GLY A 127 11.99 -20.95 6.12
N ALA A 128 11.07 -20.84 7.06
CA ALA A 128 9.64 -20.73 6.79
C ALA A 128 9.12 -19.42 7.38
N TYR A 129 8.26 -18.74 6.65
CA TYR A 129 7.78 -17.40 7.00
C TYR A 129 6.27 -17.39 7.03
N ASP A 130 5.72 -16.72 8.05
CA ASP A 130 4.30 -16.38 8.15
C ASP A 130 4.19 -14.85 8.17
N VAL A 131 3.35 -14.32 7.28
CA VAL A 131 3.16 -12.88 7.09
C VAL A 131 1.74 -12.53 7.46
N ASP A 132 1.55 -11.63 8.40
CA ASP A 132 0.25 -11.01 8.71
C ASP A 132 0.45 -9.55 9.05
N TYR A 133 0.06 -8.67 8.14
CA TYR A 133 0.14 -7.22 8.27
C TYR A 133 -1.22 -6.60 8.04
N ASN A 134 -1.66 -5.75 8.94
CA ASN A 134 -2.94 -5.07 8.89
C ASN A 134 -2.73 -3.58 9.05
N LYS A 135 -3.39 -2.80 8.19
CA LYS A 135 -3.42 -1.34 8.26
C LYS A 135 -4.86 -0.86 8.19
N TYR A 136 -5.21 -0.03 9.14
CA TYR A 136 -6.44 0.74 9.15
C TYR A 136 -6.09 2.22 9.08
N SER A 137 -6.78 2.98 8.26
CA SER A 137 -6.69 4.44 8.26
C SER A 137 -8.07 5.08 8.21
N LEU A 138 -8.18 6.21 8.88
CA LEU A 138 -9.34 7.08 8.89
C LEU A 138 -8.89 8.48 8.50
N TYR A 139 -9.52 9.04 7.49
CA TYR A 139 -9.35 10.42 7.06
C TYR A 139 -10.71 11.13 7.15
N ASN A 140 -10.75 12.25 7.85
CA ASN A 140 -11.93 13.09 7.96
C ASN A 140 -11.60 14.48 7.46
N GLU A 141 -12.56 15.07 6.71
CA GLU A 141 -12.60 16.52 6.43
C GLU A 141 -13.94 17.07 6.89
N MET A 142 -13.87 18.18 7.62
CA MET A 142 -15.05 18.88 8.13
C MET A 142 -15.03 20.30 7.63
N TYR A 143 -16.18 20.77 7.20
CA TYR A 143 -16.40 22.09 6.62
C TYR A 143 -17.44 22.86 7.42
N ALA A 144 -17.27 24.18 7.49
CA ALA A 144 -18.30 25.09 7.98
C ALA A 144 -19.10 25.63 6.79
N TYR A 145 -20.32 25.18 6.64
CA TYR A 145 -21.23 25.62 5.59
C TYR A 145 -22.21 26.66 6.14
N LYS A 146 -22.23 27.86 5.55
CA LYS A 146 -23.20 28.90 5.89
C LYS A 146 -24.38 28.81 4.93
N TRP A 147 -25.50 28.31 5.43
CA TRP A 147 -26.69 28.23 4.61
C TRP A 147 -27.36 29.62 4.42
N GLU A 148 -27.52 30.02 3.17
CA GLU A 148 -28.07 31.34 2.83
C GLU A 148 -29.53 31.53 3.25
N GLY A 149 -30.29 30.43 3.38
CA GLY A 149 -31.72 30.46 3.70
C GLY A 149 -32.05 31.01 5.09
N ASP A 150 -31.22 30.72 6.10
CA ASP A 150 -31.41 31.18 7.49
C ASP A 150 -30.17 31.87 8.07
N GLY A 151 -29.05 31.90 7.34
CA GLY A 151 -27.78 32.49 7.78
C GLY A 151 -27.07 31.72 8.88
N GLN A 152 -27.52 30.51 9.22
CA GLN A 152 -26.88 29.66 10.22
C GLN A 152 -25.68 28.95 9.60
N ILE A 153 -24.74 28.59 10.47
CA ILE A 153 -23.58 27.79 10.09
C ILE A 153 -23.86 26.34 10.46
N TYR A 154 -23.74 25.47 9.50
CA TYR A 154 -23.87 24.03 9.64
C TYR A 154 -22.52 23.36 9.44
N GLU A 155 -22.34 22.21 10.06
CA GLU A 155 -21.18 21.37 9.83
C GLU A 155 -21.54 20.36 8.73
N GLU A 156 -20.69 20.26 7.73
CA GLU A 156 -20.71 19.23 6.72
C GLU A 156 -19.33 18.63 6.54
N GLY A 157 -19.22 17.50 5.87
CA GLY A 157 -17.92 16.89 5.67
C GLY A 157 -18.02 15.42 5.31
N TYR A 158 -16.90 14.74 5.40
CA TYR A 158 -16.85 13.31 5.13
C TYR A 158 -15.79 12.59 5.95
N SER A 159 -15.96 11.27 6.06
CA SER A 159 -14.98 10.34 6.57
C SER A 159 -14.68 9.26 5.54
N LEU A 160 -13.41 8.98 5.33
CA LEU A 160 -12.93 7.88 4.51
C LEU A 160 -12.15 6.92 5.40
N GLU A 161 -12.72 5.74 5.61
CA GLU A 161 -12.03 4.63 6.27
C GLU A 161 -11.42 3.71 5.21
N SER A 162 -10.20 3.27 5.42
CA SER A 162 -9.59 2.25 4.57
C SER A 162 -8.96 1.15 5.41
N PHE A 163 -9.11 -0.04 4.91
CA PHE A 163 -8.58 -1.26 5.50
C PHE A 163 -7.70 -1.97 4.47
N ASN A 164 -6.50 -2.37 4.90
CA ASN A 164 -5.57 -3.11 4.08
C ASN A 164 -4.97 -4.25 4.91
N ARG A 165 -4.89 -5.42 4.34
CA ARG A 165 -4.25 -6.58 4.94
C ARG A 165 -3.35 -7.26 3.92
N ILE A 166 -2.15 -7.66 4.37
CA ILE A 166 -1.27 -8.55 3.60
C ILE A 166 -1.04 -9.77 4.47
N HIS A 167 -1.37 -10.94 3.96
CA HIS A 167 -1.15 -12.19 4.67
C HIS A 167 -0.67 -13.28 3.73
N GLY A 168 0.02 -14.26 4.29
CA GLY A 168 0.49 -15.40 3.52
C GLY A 168 1.75 -16.02 4.11
N SER A 169 2.44 -16.80 3.31
CA SER A 169 3.61 -17.54 3.75
C SER A 169 4.75 -17.48 2.75
N GLY A 170 5.95 -17.75 3.23
CA GLY A 170 7.14 -17.83 2.40
C GLY A 170 8.11 -18.90 2.86
N PHE A 171 9.10 -19.19 2.03
CA PHE A 171 10.20 -20.08 2.38
C PHE A 171 11.50 -19.67 1.67
N ASP A 172 12.62 -19.98 2.30
CA ASP A 172 13.95 -19.86 1.72
C ASP A 172 14.87 -21.01 2.16
N PHE A 173 16.04 -21.06 1.54
CA PHE A 173 17.14 -21.92 1.94
C PHE A 173 18.38 -21.07 2.16
N LYS A 174 19.11 -21.37 3.25
CA LYS A 174 20.39 -20.74 3.56
C LYS A 174 21.47 -21.80 3.67
N PHE A 175 22.60 -21.56 3.05
CA PHE A 175 23.77 -22.43 3.13
C PHE A 175 24.95 -21.62 3.62
N GLY A 176 25.65 -22.12 4.65
CA GLY A 176 26.83 -21.51 5.21
C GLY A 176 27.96 -22.47 5.35
N ALA A 177 29.18 -22.00 5.15
CA ALA A 177 30.42 -22.75 5.37
C ALA A 177 31.41 -21.87 6.11
N ILE A 178 32.12 -22.46 7.11
CA ILE A 178 33.24 -21.84 7.78
C ILE A 178 34.44 -22.76 7.60
N PHE A 179 35.54 -22.16 7.22
CA PHE A 179 36.82 -22.84 7.01
C PHE A 179 37.94 -22.25 7.88
N ARG A 180 38.74 -23.12 8.49
CA ARG A 180 39.95 -22.76 9.21
C ARG A 180 41.18 -23.14 8.34
N PRO A 181 41.79 -22.17 7.63
CA PRO A 181 42.82 -22.45 6.63
C PRO A 181 44.10 -23.00 7.24
N ILE A 182 44.43 -22.59 8.45
CA ILE A 182 45.66 -22.94 9.14
C ILE A 182 45.30 -23.66 10.45
N GLU A 183 45.85 -24.87 10.69
CA GLU A 183 45.44 -25.78 11.76
C GLU A 183 45.63 -25.16 13.16
N ASP A 184 46.75 -24.49 13.40
CA ASP A 184 47.07 -23.86 14.68
C ASP A 184 46.68 -22.39 14.77
N SER A 185 46.03 -21.84 13.72
CA SER A 185 45.63 -20.46 13.68
C SER A 185 44.15 -20.30 14.12
N PRO A 186 43.84 -19.27 14.90
CA PRO A 186 42.46 -18.93 15.24
C PRO A 186 41.69 -18.27 14.08
N LEU A 187 42.31 -18.11 12.90
CA LEU A 187 41.65 -17.52 11.71
C LEU A 187 40.52 -18.41 11.20
N ARG A 188 39.38 -17.79 10.97
CA ARG A 188 38.21 -18.41 10.37
C ARG A 188 37.72 -17.56 9.19
N ILE A 189 37.40 -18.23 8.10
CA ILE A 189 36.82 -17.62 6.91
C ILE A 189 35.42 -18.23 6.75
N GLY A 190 34.39 -17.39 6.70
CA GLY A 190 33.03 -17.82 6.49
C GLY A 190 32.50 -17.34 5.15
N LEU A 191 31.68 -18.16 4.51
CA LEU A 191 30.90 -17.84 3.34
C LEU A 191 29.47 -18.32 3.56
N ALA A 192 28.47 -17.50 3.20
CA ALA A 192 27.11 -17.94 3.21
C ALA A 192 26.37 -17.42 1.97
N VAL A 193 25.39 -18.18 1.56
CA VAL A 193 24.47 -17.81 0.50
C VAL A 193 23.05 -18.10 0.95
N HIS A 194 22.15 -17.13 0.76
CA HIS A 194 20.72 -17.30 0.97
C HIS A 194 20.03 -17.24 -0.38
N THR A 195 19.15 -18.18 -0.64
CA THR A 195 18.27 -18.10 -1.81
C THR A 195 17.30 -16.95 -1.63
N PRO A 196 16.65 -16.49 -2.71
CA PRO A 196 15.47 -15.68 -2.57
C PRO A 196 14.47 -16.32 -1.63
N THR A 197 13.78 -15.49 -0.84
CA THR A 197 12.56 -15.92 -0.14
C THR A 197 11.40 -15.87 -1.12
N TYR A 198 10.71 -16.99 -1.26
CA TYR A 198 9.57 -17.13 -2.15
C TYR A 198 8.29 -17.01 -1.35
N TYR A 199 7.66 -15.84 -1.41
CA TYR A 199 6.39 -15.57 -0.76
C TYR A 199 5.21 -15.85 -1.68
N LYS A 200 4.12 -16.35 -1.09
CA LYS A 200 2.76 -16.36 -1.65
C LYS A 200 1.90 -15.52 -0.72
N LEU A 201 1.42 -14.41 -1.22
CA LEU A 201 0.75 -13.38 -0.43
C LEU A 201 -0.61 -13.07 -1.04
N THR A 202 -1.56 -12.73 -0.17
CA THR A 202 -2.84 -12.15 -0.54
C THR A 202 -2.91 -10.74 0.04
N TYR A 203 -3.19 -9.77 -0.83
CA TYR A 203 -3.50 -8.40 -0.45
C TYR A 203 -5.01 -8.23 -0.46
N THR A 204 -5.58 -7.94 0.70
CA THR A 204 -6.99 -7.65 0.91
C THR A 204 -7.15 -6.17 1.18
N THR A 205 -8.08 -5.51 0.50
CA THR A 205 -8.37 -4.09 0.71
C THR A 205 -9.87 -3.84 0.71
N GLY A 206 -10.28 -2.82 1.48
CA GLY A 206 -11.64 -2.33 1.52
C GLY A 206 -11.66 -0.88 1.98
N ALA A 207 -12.74 -0.19 1.67
CA ALA A 207 -12.94 1.18 2.07
C ALA A 207 -14.42 1.49 2.31
N LEU A 208 -14.66 2.44 3.23
CA LEU A 208 -15.97 2.99 3.56
C LEU A 208 -15.86 4.51 3.53
N LEU A 209 -16.66 5.14 2.68
CA LEU A 209 -16.83 6.58 2.63
C LEU A 209 -18.21 6.93 3.18
N THR A 210 -18.25 7.84 4.13
CA THR A 210 -19.47 8.46 4.63
C THR A 210 -19.36 9.96 4.47
N SER A 211 -20.29 10.57 3.74
CA SER A 211 -20.38 12.02 3.56
C SER A 211 -21.71 12.54 4.11
N ASP A 212 -21.63 13.70 4.76
CA ASP A 212 -22.76 14.51 5.20
C ASP A 212 -22.61 15.88 4.52
N LEU A 213 -23.29 16.09 3.41
CA LEU A 213 -23.12 17.26 2.56
C LEU A 213 -24.47 17.93 2.27
N PHE A 214 -24.48 19.26 2.09
CA PHE A 214 -25.64 19.97 1.59
C PHE A 214 -25.75 19.78 0.09
N LEU A 215 -26.69 18.95 -0.30
CA LEU A 215 -26.94 18.61 -1.71
C LEU A 215 -28.33 19.05 -2.14
N PRO A 216 -28.51 19.47 -3.41
CA PRO A 216 -29.84 19.81 -3.92
C PRO A 216 -30.76 18.58 -3.93
N ASN A 217 -31.97 18.74 -3.44
CA ASN A 217 -33.01 17.73 -3.53
C ASN A 217 -33.78 17.85 -4.90
N GLU A 218 -34.76 16.99 -5.14
CA GLU A 218 -35.57 17.01 -6.37
C GLU A 218 -36.32 18.33 -6.61
N ALA A 219 -36.57 19.11 -5.57
CA ALA A 219 -37.19 20.42 -5.66
C ALA A 219 -36.18 21.56 -5.88
N GLY A 220 -34.89 21.26 -5.83
CA GLY A 220 -33.81 22.23 -5.95
C GLY A 220 -33.40 22.89 -4.63
N ASP A 221 -34.04 22.49 -3.50
CA ASP A 221 -33.64 22.98 -2.17
C ASP A 221 -32.46 22.21 -1.66
N GLU A 222 -31.48 22.90 -1.04
CA GLU A 222 -30.34 22.26 -0.41
C GLU A 222 -30.71 21.62 0.92
N THR A 223 -30.37 20.36 1.10
CA THR A 223 -30.63 19.60 2.32
C THR A 223 -29.38 18.83 2.73
N LEU A 224 -29.12 18.76 4.05
CA LEU A 224 -28.03 17.93 4.57
C LEU A 224 -28.35 16.46 4.28
N THR A 225 -27.58 15.88 3.39
CA THR A 225 -27.75 14.52 2.90
C THR A 225 -26.59 13.65 3.33
N ARG A 226 -26.89 12.52 3.98
CA ARG A 226 -25.90 11.49 4.30
C ARG A 226 -25.83 10.47 3.20
N THR A 227 -24.63 10.27 2.65
CA THR A 227 -24.34 9.21 1.68
C THR A 227 -23.29 8.29 2.25
N THR A 228 -23.49 6.98 2.08
CA THR A 228 -22.52 5.96 2.49
C THR A 228 -22.20 5.07 1.30
N VAL A 229 -20.91 4.95 1.00
CA VAL A 229 -20.38 4.11 -0.08
C VAL A 229 -19.38 3.12 0.55
N ASP A 230 -19.61 1.84 0.28
CA ASP A 230 -18.85 0.75 0.86
C ASP A 230 -18.42 -0.23 -0.23
N THR A 231 -17.10 -0.46 -0.35
CA THR A 231 -16.53 -1.37 -1.36
C THR A 231 -16.99 -2.81 -1.16
N TYR A 232 -17.19 -3.26 0.09
CA TYR A 232 -17.64 -4.61 0.40
C TYR A 232 -19.05 -4.87 -0.16
N SER A 233 -19.97 -3.94 0.06
CA SER A 233 -21.34 -4.01 -0.49
C SER A 233 -21.35 -3.91 -2.02
N ALA A 234 -20.52 -3.02 -2.58
CA ALA A 234 -20.39 -2.84 -4.02
C ALA A 234 -19.88 -4.10 -4.73
N LEU A 235 -19.01 -4.89 -4.07
CA LEU A 235 -18.49 -6.17 -4.57
C LEU A 235 -19.40 -7.36 -4.25
N GLY A 236 -20.61 -7.11 -3.77
CA GLY A 236 -21.59 -8.18 -3.47
C GLY A 236 -21.29 -8.99 -2.22
N GLY A 237 -20.74 -8.34 -1.19
CA GLY A 237 -20.42 -8.94 0.10
C GLY A 237 -19.10 -9.70 0.11
N ARG A 238 -18.11 -9.21 -0.61
CA ARG A 238 -16.74 -9.75 -0.65
C ARG A 238 -15.71 -8.64 -0.52
N ASP A 239 -14.60 -8.95 0.14
CA ASP A 239 -13.43 -8.09 0.12
C ASP A 239 -12.75 -8.12 -1.27
N MET A 240 -11.99 -7.08 -1.57
CA MET A 240 -11.16 -7.03 -2.76
C MET A 240 -9.83 -7.72 -2.46
N ASP A 241 -9.71 -8.97 -2.90
CA ASP A 241 -8.51 -9.78 -2.72
C ASP A 241 -7.68 -9.81 -4.00
N ARG A 242 -6.37 -9.72 -3.84
CA ARG A 242 -5.40 -9.88 -4.92
C ARG A 242 -4.27 -10.79 -4.46
N ASP A 243 -4.20 -11.97 -5.06
CA ASP A 243 -3.09 -12.89 -4.83
C ASP A 243 -1.88 -12.50 -5.67
N PHE A 244 -0.70 -12.58 -5.07
CA PHE A 244 0.55 -12.34 -5.76
C PHE A 244 1.69 -13.15 -5.14
N LYS A 245 2.79 -13.27 -5.86
CA LYS A 245 4.03 -13.86 -5.37
C LYS A 245 5.11 -12.78 -5.33
N LEU A 246 5.90 -12.80 -4.26
CA LEU A 246 7.08 -11.96 -4.12
C LEU A 246 8.32 -12.85 -4.01
N GLN A 247 9.32 -12.53 -4.81
CA GLN A 247 10.63 -13.15 -4.76
C GLN A 247 11.64 -12.08 -4.34
N THR A 248 12.33 -12.30 -3.20
CA THR A 248 13.39 -11.40 -2.72
C THR A 248 14.70 -11.66 -3.48
N PRO A 249 15.72 -10.80 -3.32
CA PRO A 249 17.05 -11.03 -3.88
C PRO A 249 17.77 -12.27 -3.32
N TRP A 250 18.86 -12.66 -3.97
CA TRP A 250 19.89 -13.50 -3.38
C TRP A 250 20.73 -12.68 -2.41
N VAL A 251 21.16 -13.31 -1.29
CA VAL A 251 22.08 -12.70 -0.34
C VAL A 251 23.37 -13.51 -0.31
N PHE A 252 24.50 -12.81 -0.42
CA PHE A 252 25.84 -13.40 -0.36
C PHE A 252 26.61 -12.77 0.78
N ASN A 253 27.13 -13.60 1.70
CA ASN A 253 27.88 -13.16 2.86
C ASN A 253 29.31 -13.72 2.84
N ALA A 254 30.26 -12.87 3.15
CA ALA A 254 31.65 -13.24 3.39
C ALA A 254 32.10 -12.69 4.74
N SER A 255 32.72 -13.54 5.58
CA SER A 255 33.14 -13.15 6.91
C SER A 255 34.56 -13.63 7.26
N LEU A 256 35.23 -12.86 8.12
CA LEU A 256 36.52 -13.17 8.69
C LEU A 256 36.39 -13.08 10.21
N GLY A 257 36.91 -14.08 10.89
CA GLY A 257 37.00 -14.10 12.34
C GLY A 257 38.41 -14.43 12.80
N TYR A 258 38.90 -13.74 13.82
CA TYR A 258 40.21 -13.99 14.40
C TYR A 258 40.19 -13.82 15.93
N THR A 259 40.71 -14.79 16.66
CA THR A 259 40.76 -14.71 18.12
C THR A 259 42.24 -14.48 18.57
N VAL A 260 42.45 -13.42 19.37
CA VAL A 260 43.77 -13.07 19.92
C VAL A 260 43.84 -13.55 21.36
N GLY A 261 44.60 -14.61 21.56
CA GLY A 261 44.69 -15.27 22.87
C GLY A 261 43.29 -15.73 23.35
N ASN A 262 43.02 -15.55 24.65
CA ASN A 262 41.76 -15.95 25.26
C ASN A 262 40.81 -14.76 25.55
N ASN A 263 41.22 -13.53 25.22
CA ASN A 263 40.60 -12.33 25.74
C ASN A 263 39.97 -11.42 24.66
N LEU A 264 40.34 -11.60 23.39
CA LEU A 264 39.84 -10.72 22.32
C LEU A 264 39.44 -11.56 21.10
N ALA A 265 38.23 -11.35 20.61
CA ALA A 265 37.75 -11.85 19.33
C ALA A 265 37.44 -10.67 18.40
N LEU A 266 37.93 -10.74 17.17
CA LEU A 266 37.71 -9.77 16.11
C LEU A 266 36.90 -10.44 14.99
N GLY A 267 35.95 -9.74 14.42
CA GLY A 267 35.13 -10.20 13.29
C GLY A 267 34.88 -9.06 12.31
N ALA A 268 34.84 -9.42 11.04
CA ALA A 268 34.41 -8.55 9.96
C ALA A 268 33.49 -9.37 9.04
N GLU A 269 32.43 -8.76 8.58
CA GLU A 269 31.46 -9.36 7.66
C GLU A 269 31.11 -8.36 6.55
N TYR A 270 30.94 -8.90 5.36
CA TYR A 270 30.43 -8.18 4.19
C TYR A 270 29.25 -8.94 3.62
N GLU A 271 28.13 -8.24 3.45
CA GLU A 271 26.93 -8.76 2.83
C GLU A 271 26.69 -8.03 1.50
N TYR A 272 26.32 -8.79 0.49
CA TYR A 272 25.91 -8.28 -0.81
C TYR A 272 24.51 -8.78 -1.14
N GLU A 273 23.64 -7.84 -1.45
CA GLU A 273 22.26 -8.07 -1.85
C GLU A 273 21.91 -7.11 -3.00
N ASP A 274 21.30 -7.64 -4.06
CA ASP A 274 20.89 -6.86 -5.23
C ASP A 274 19.39 -6.77 -5.31
N TYR A 275 18.83 -5.67 -4.80
CA TYR A 275 17.38 -5.44 -4.77
C TYR A 275 16.78 -5.27 -6.16
N SER A 276 17.55 -4.93 -7.19
CA SER A 276 17.07 -4.89 -8.58
C SER A 276 16.65 -6.28 -9.10
N SER A 277 17.03 -7.34 -8.41
CA SER A 277 16.62 -8.72 -8.74
C SER A 277 15.30 -9.16 -8.09
N MET A 278 14.68 -8.30 -7.26
CA MET A 278 13.38 -8.57 -6.64
C MET A 278 12.27 -8.61 -7.69
N LYS A 279 11.32 -9.54 -7.54
CA LYS A 279 10.25 -9.74 -8.53
C LYS A 279 8.89 -9.92 -7.90
N PHE A 280 7.93 -9.14 -8.40
CA PHE A 280 6.52 -9.39 -8.19
C PHE A 280 5.97 -10.25 -9.32
N LYS A 281 5.15 -11.24 -8.99
CA LYS A 281 4.59 -12.17 -9.97
C LYS A 281 3.11 -12.40 -9.71
N TYR A 282 2.36 -12.63 -10.78
CA TYR A 282 1.00 -13.15 -10.70
C TYR A 282 0.98 -14.56 -10.10
N PRO A 283 -0.18 -15.04 -9.60
CA PRO A 283 -0.31 -16.41 -9.07
C PRO A 283 0.16 -17.49 -10.05
N GLU A 284 -0.05 -17.29 -11.36
CA GLU A 284 0.35 -18.19 -12.45
C GLU A 284 1.88 -18.21 -12.65
N GLY A 285 2.58 -17.17 -12.22
CA GLY A 285 4.04 -17.07 -12.25
C GLY A 285 4.61 -16.04 -13.21
N ASP A 286 3.76 -15.42 -14.04
CA ASP A 286 4.16 -14.32 -14.92
C ASP A 286 4.57 -13.10 -14.10
N GLU A 287 5.55 -12.34 -14.59
CA GLU A 287 6.07 -11.16 -13.89
C GLU A 287 5.08 -9.99 -13.96
N MET A 288 4.87 -9.34 -12.83
CA MET A 288 4.13 -8.08 -12.73
C MET A 288 5.10 -6.94 -13.04
N ALA A 289 5.28 -6.64 -14.33
CA ALA A 289 6.35 -5.76 -14.81
C ALA A 289 6.29 -4.33 -14.24
N TRP A 290 5.09 -3.80 -13.98
CA TRP A 290 4.94 -2.48 -13.40
C TRP A 290 5.42 -2.45 -11.94
N GLU A 291 4.91 -3.35 -11.10
CA GLU A 291 5.25 -3.43 -9.69
C GLU A 291 6.73 -3.79 -9.48
N THR A 292 7.28 -4.66 -10.32
CA THR A 292 8.72 -4.98 -10.33
C THR A 292 9.54 -3.75 -10.72
N GLY A 293 9.16 -3.02 -11.75
CA GLY A 293 9.88 -1.82 -12.20
C GLY A 293 9.84 -0.67 -11.18
N GLU A 294 8.76 -0.52 -10.41
CA GLU A 294 8.72 0.45 -9.30
C GLU A 294 9.69 0.05 -8.18
N ALA A 295 9.80 -1.24 -7.86
CA ALA A 295 10.74 -1.74 -6.86
C ALA A 295 12.20 -1.58 -7.28
N ASP A 296 12.51 -1.75 -8.57
CA ASP A 296 13.86 -1.55 -9.13
C ASP A 296 14.31 -0.09 -9.11
N SER A 297 13.37 0.86 -8.96
CA SER A 297 13.64 2.30 -8.99
C SER A 297 13.99 2.89 -7.61
N VAL A 298 13.90 2.11 -6.54
CA VAL A 298 14.18 2.49 -5.15
C VAL A 298 15.61 2.09 -4.77
#